data_3d3e5e34b28cf99d20382d22dfdb3ebf
#
_entry.id   3d3e5e34b28cf99d20382d22dfdb3ebf
#
_cell.length_a   1.000
_cell.length_b   1.000
_cell.length_c   1.000
_cell.angle_alpha   90.00
_cell.angle_beta   90.00
_cell.angle_gamma   90.00
#
_symmetry.space_group_name_H-M   'P 1'
#
loop_
_entity.id
_entity.type
_entity.pdbx_description
1 polymer ?
#
loop_
_entity_poly.entity_id
_entity_poly.type
_entity_poly.pdbx_seq_one_letter_code
_entity_poly.pdbx_strand_id
1 'polypeptide(L)'
;MNSDELLLNANEMVAYLQKPASEFTKADIINFIRHNDIRMVNFMYPAGDGKLKTLNFVINNLNYLETILTCGERVDGSSLFSFISAGSSDLYVVPRFRTAFIDPFAEVPTICMLASFF
;
A
#
# COMPACT_ATOMS: atom_id res chain seq x y z
N MET A 1 7.08 -5.54 -21.61
CA MET A 1 7.83 -6.63 -20.95
C MET A 1 7.44 -7.97 -21.53
N ASN A 2 8.42 -8.84 -21.78
CA ASN A 2 8.14 -10.22 -22.17
C ASN A 2 8.00 -11.12 -20.94
N SER A 3 7.63 -12.39 -21.14
CA SER A 3 7.39 -13.35 -20.04
C SER A 3 8.62 -13.55 -19.15
N ASP A 4 9.82 -13.61 -19.75
CA ASP A 4 11.04 -13.83 -18.98
C ASP A 4 11.38 -12.63 -18.13
N GLU A 5 11.20 -11.40 -18.65
CA GLU A 5 11.42 -10.19 -17.88
C GLU A 5 10.45 -10.09 -16.70
N LEU A 6 9.19 -10.48 -16.87
CA LEU A 6 8.21 -10.49 -15.79
C LEU A 6 8.58 -11.51 -14.71
N LEU A 7 8.98 -12.72 -15.09
CA LEU A 7 9.34 -13.77 -14.15
C LEU A 7 10.59 -13.44 -13.35
N LEU A 8 11.55 -12.73 -13.93
CA LEU A 8 12.82 -12.39 -13.31
C LEU A 8 12.82 -11.02 -12.64
N ASN A 9 11.68 -10.34 -12.63
CA ASN A 9 11.58 -9.03 -12.00
C ASN A 9 11.81 -9.13 -10.48
N ALA A 10 12.56 -8.16 -9.94
CA ALA A 10 12.84 -8.10 -8.51
C ALA A 10 11.59 -7.90 -7.66
N ASN A 11 10.53 -7.30 -8.21
CA ASN A 11 9.24 -7.18 -7.55
C ASN A 11 8.48 -8.50 -7.70
N GLU A 12 8.33 -9.23 -6.59
CA GLU A 12 7.63 -10.53 -6.58
C GLU A 12 6.22 -10.44 -7.13
N MET A 13 5.53 -9.32 -6.95
CA MET A 13 4.18 -9.13 -7.46
C MET A 13 4.15 -9.09 -8.98
N VAL A 14 5.15 -8.45 -9.60
CA VAL A 14 5.27 -8.43 -11.06
C VAL A 14 5.46 -9.84 -11.60
N ALA A 15 6.34 -10.62 -10.97
CA ALA A 15 6.58 -12.00 -11.36
C ALA A 15 5.33 -12.87 -11.20
N TYR A 16 4.61 -12.73 -10.10
CA TYR A 16 3.41 -13.51 -9.81
C TYR A 16 2.24 -13.13 -10.73
N LEU A 17 1.96 -11.83 -10.86
CA LEU A 17 0.82 -11.32 -11.63
C LEU A 17 1.06 -11.35 -13.14
N GLN A 18 2.31 -11.51 -13.58
CA GLN A 18 2.69 -11.53 -14.99
C GLN A 18 2.28 -10.25 -15.72
N LYS A 19 2.44 -9.11 -15.06
CA LYS A 19 2.20 -7.79 -15.64
C LYS A 19 3.11 -6.76 -14.97
N PRO A 20 3.47 -5.66 -15.67
CA PRO A 20 4.29 -4.61 -15.08
C PRO A 20 3.51 -3.87 -13.98
N ALA A 21 4.24 -3.33 -12.99
CA ALA A 21 3.64 -2.63 -11.86
C ALA A 21 2.76 -1.46 -12.27
N SER A 22 3.10 -0.80 -13.40
CA SER A 22 2.31 0.32 -13.93
C SER A 22 0.87 -0.05 -14.30
N GLU A 23 0.58 -1.35 -14.41
CA GLU A 23 -0.75 -1.86 -14.75
C GLU A 23 -1.48 -2.49 -13.55
N PHE A 24 -0.92 -2.41 -12.36
CA PHE A 24 -1.57 -2.96 -11.16
C PHE A 24 -2.87 -2.22 -10.85
N THR A 25 -3.90 -3.00 -10.52
CA THR A 25 -5.22 -2.51 -10.13
C THR A 25 -5.55 -2.97 -8.71
N LYS A 26 -6.62 -2.43 -8.14
CA LYS A 26 -7.14 -2.89 -6.83
C LYS A 26 -7.40 -4.40 -6.84
N ALA A 27 -7.99 -4.91 -7.91
CA ALA A 27 -8.28 -6.34 -8.03
C ALA A 27 -7.01 -7.18 -8.01
N ASP A 28 -5.93 -6.71 -8.65
CA ASP A 28 -4.63 -7.38 -8.64
C ASP A 28 -4.05 -7.45 -7.23
N ILE A 29 -4.13 -6.35 -6.47
CA ILE A 29 -3.63 -6.28 -5.09
C ILE A 29 -4.39 -7.27 -4.21
N ILE A 30 -5.72 -7.28 -4.29
CA ILE A 30 -6.56 -8.19 -3.50
C ILE A 30 -6.27 -9.64 -3.86
N ASN A 31 -6.16 -9.94 -5.15
CA ASN A 31 -5.87 -11.28 -5.64
C ASN A 31 -4.52 -11.79 -5.11
N PHE A 32 -3.49 -10.96 -5.18
CA PHE A 32 -2.17 -11.30 -4.66
C PHE A 32 -2.22 -11.58 -3.14
N ILE A 33 -2.89 -10.72 -2.39
CA ILE A 33 -3.02 -10.86 -0.93
C ILE A 33 -3.71 -12.17 -0.57
N ARG A 34 -4.78 -12.52 -1.28
CA ARG A 34 -5.55 -13.75 -1.01
C ARG A 34 -4.75 -15.02 -1.28
N HIS A 35 -3.91 -15.02 -2.32
CA HIS A 35 -3.23 -16.22 -2.77
C HIS A 35 -1.82 -16.38 -2.20
N ASN A 36 -1.30 -15.40 -1.49
CA ASN A 36 0.07 -15.41 -0.98
C ASN A 36 0.17 -15.21 0.54
N ASP A 37 -0.94 -15.40 1.25
CA ASP A 37 -1.01 -15.29 2.71
C ASP A 37 -0.42 -14.00 3.26
N ILE A 38 -0.69 -12.89 2.59
CA ILE A 38 -0.27 -11.57 3.05
C ILE A 38 -1.15 -11.15 4.22
N ARG A 39 -0.54 -10.72 5.32
CA ARG A 39 -1.25 -10.41 6.55
C ARG A 39 -1.27 -8.95 6.94
N MET A 40 -0.34 -8.16 6.41
CA MET A 40 -0.23 -6.75 6.74
C MET A 40 -0.12 -5.90 5.48
N VAL A 41 -0.66 -4.68 5.56
CA VAL A 41 -0.53 -3.66 4.52
C VAL A 41 0.13 -2.44 5.13
N ASN A 42 1.15 -1.92 4.46
CA ASN A 42 1.82 -0.68 4.84
C ASN A 42 1.55 0.38 3.79
N PHE A 43 1.06 1.54 4.25
CA PHE A 43 0.96 2.74 3.42
C PHE A 43 2.11 3.65 3.80
N MET A 44 2.97 3.98 2.83
CA MET A 44 4.16 4.80 3.03
C MET A 44 3.93 6.17 2.41
N TYR A 45 4.26 7.22 3.16
CA TYR A 45 4.01 8.59 2.73
C TYR A 45 5.11 9.54 3.20
N PRO A 46 5.41 10.62 2.45
CA PRO A 46 6.34 11.64 2.91
C PRO A 46 5.66 12.52 3.97
N ALA A 47 6.29 12.65 5.13
CA ALA A 47 5.80 13.51 6.19
C ALA A 47 6.27 14.96 6.01
N GLY A 48 5.73 15.89 6.83
CA GLY A 48 6.07 17.31 6.77
C GLY A 48 7.54 17.61 7.03
N ASP A 49 8.26 16.70 7.69
CA ASP A 49 9.70 16.83 7.95
C ASP A 49 10.58 16.27 6.82
N GLY A 50 9.96 15.83 5.71
CA GLY A 50 10.67 15.25 4.58
C GLY A 50 11.04 13.79 4.72
N LYS A 51 10.72 13.15 5.84
CA LYS A 51 11.00 11.73 6.07
C LYS A 51 9.84 10.88 5.61
N LEU A 52 10.16 9.67 5.11
CA LEU A 52 9.16 8.69 4.75
C LEU A 52 8.64 8.00 6.00
N LYS A 53 7.33 8.03 6.19
CA LYS A 53 6.66 7.37 7.32
C LYS A 53 5.76 6.25 6.81
N THR A 54 5.38 5.35 7.71
CA THR A 54 4.61 4.17 7.38
C THR A 54 3.42 4.02 8.33
N LEU A 55 2.24 3.78 7.76
CA LEU A 55 1.05 3.36 8.49
C LEU A 55 0.86 1.87 8.26
N ASN A 56 0.74 1.10 9.34
CA ASN A 56 0.61 -0.35 9.31
C ASN A 56 -0.83 -0.76 9.57
N PHE A 57 -1.37 -1.64 8.74
CA PHE A 57 -2.72 -2.19 8.93
C PHE A 57 -2.67 -3.71 8.91
N VAL A 58 -3.31 -4.33 9.91
CA VAL A 58 -3.49 -5.78 9.93
C VAL A 58 -4.72 -6.12 9.08
N ILE A 59 -4.58 -7.08 8.18
CA ILE A 59 -5.69 -7.54 7.35
C ILE A 59 -6.53 -8.51 8.14
N ASN A 60 -7.64 -8.03 8.73
CA ASN A 60 -8.53 -8.85 9.54
C ASN A 60 -9.56 -9.59 8.70
N ASN A 61 -10.00 -8.99 7.62
CA ASN A 61 -10.97 -9.59 6.69
C ASN A 61 -10.92 -8.88 5.35
N LEU A 62 -11.52 -9.52 4.32
CA LEU A 62 -11.51 -8.98 2.95
C LEU A 62 -12.34 -7.71 2.79
N ASN A 63 -13.43 -7.57 3.56
CA ASN A 63 -14.27 -6.36 3.48
C ASN A 63 -13.50 -5.13 3.97
N TYR A 64 -12.76 -5.27 5.07
CA TYR A 64 -11.91 -4.20 5.57
C TYR A 64 -10.81 -3.84 4.56
N LEU A 65 -10.14 -4.86 4.01
CA LEU A 65 -9.11 -4.67 3.00
C LEU A 65 -9.66 -3.92 1.79
N GLU A 66 -10.81 -4.34 1.26
CA GLU A 66 -11.42 -3.68 0.12
C GLU A 66 -11.77 -2.23 0.42
N THR A 67 -12.26 -1.95 1.62
CA THR A 67 -12.59 -0.60 2.06
C THR A 67 -11.36 0.31 2.09
N ILE A 68 -10.26 -0.12 2.70
CA ILE A 68 -9.06 0.72 2.77
C ILE A 68 -8.39 0.90 1.41
N LEU A 69 -8.49 -0.07 0.52
CA LEU A 69 -7.94 0.05 -0.83
C LEU A 69 -8.80 0.95 -1.73
N THR A 70 -10.10 1.01 -1.48
CA THR A 70 -11.02 1.82 -2.29
C THR A 70 -11.12 3.26 -1.80
N CYS A 71 -11.34 3.44 -0.50
CA CYS A 71 -11.63 4.75 0.11
C CYS A 71 -10.45 5.33 0.86
N GLY A 72 -9.42 4.51 1.11
CA GLY A 72 -8.32 4.89 1.97
C GLY A 72 -8.68 4.74 3.45
N GLU A 73 -7.72 5.03 4.30
CA GLU A 73 -7.90 5.01 5.75
C GLU A 73 -7.92 6.45 6.27
N ARG A 74 -8.86 6.75 7.16
CA ARG A 74 -8.96 8.06 7.78
C ARG A 74 -7.91 8.20 8.88
N VAL A 75 -7.15 9.29 8.83
CA VAL A 75 -6.08 9.58 9.79
C VAL A 75 -6.20 11.01 10.29
N ASP A 76 -5.63 11.28 11.48
CA ASP A 76 -5.55 12.62 12.02
C ASP A 76 -4.34 13.33 11.43
N GLY A 77 -4.60 14.27 10.51
CA GLY A 77 -3.54 15.03 9.84
C GLY A 77 -2.73 15.90 10.78
N SER A 78 -3.31 16.36 11.90
CA SER A 78 -2.55 17.19 12.85
C SER A 78 -1.49 16.39 13.59
N SER A 79 -1.64 15.08 13.74
CA SER A 79 -0.61 14.23 14.32
C SER A 79 0.46 13.83 13.30
N LEU A 80 0.18 13.94 12.00
CA LEU A 80 1.11 13.62 10.92
C LEU A 80 1.88 14.83 10.41
N PHE A 81 1.24 15.99 10.37
CA PHE A 81 1.79 17.22 9.81
C PHE A 81 1.55 18.37 10.78
N SER A 82 2.62 18.99 11.27
CA SER A 82 2.56 20.05 12.27
C SER A 82 1.85 21.33 11.76
N PHE A 83 1.74 21.50 10.45
CA PHE A 83 1.09 22.69 9.86
C PHE A 83 -0.42 22.55 9.70
N ILE A 84 -0.99 21.38 9.99
CA ILE A 84 -2.43 21.14 9.90
C ILE A 84 -3.06 21.41 11.26
N SER A 85 -4.06 22.29 11.30
CA SER A 85 -4.78 22.62 12.53
C SER A 85 -5.69 21.46 12.95
N ALA A 86 -5.91 21.33 14.27
CA ALA A 86 -6.74 20.26 14.83
C ALA A 86 -8.18 20.25 14.32
N GLY A 87 -8.73 21.42 13.97
CA GLY A 87 -10.11 21.54 13.48
C GLY A 87 -10.34 21.06 12.05
N SER A 88 -9.26 20.84 11.28
CA SER A 88 -9.33 20.43 9.87
C SER A 88 -8.37 19.30 9.56
N SER A 89 -8.13 18.41 10.54
CA SER A 89 -7.07 17.42 10.48
C SER A 89 -7.47 16.07 9.88
N ASP A 90 -8.76 15.87 9.56
CA ASP A 90 -9.21 14.60 9.01
C ASP A 90 -8.75 14.44 7.57
N LEU A 91 -7.85 13.48 7.35
CA LEU A 91 -7.32 13.16 6.04
C LEU A 91 -7.57 11.69 5.73
N TYR A 92 -7.65 11.37 4.45
CA TYR A 92 -7.68 10.00 3.97
C TYR A 92 -6.35 9.66 3.32
N VAL A 93 -5.79 8.52 3.69
CA VAL A 93 -4.57 7.97 3.09
C VAL A 93 -5.00 6.95 2.05
N VAL A 94 -4.79 7.26 0.78
CA VAL A 94 -5.24 6.43 -0.35
C VAL A 94 -4.04 5.81 -1.03
N PRO A 95 -4.00 4.48 -1.17
CA PRO A 95 -2.84 3.79 -1.74
C PRO A 95 -2.75 3.99 -3.25
N ARG A 96 -1.51 3.95 -3.76
CA ARG A 96 -1.20 3.92 -5.18
C ARG A 96 -0.83 2.50 -5.56
N PHE A 97 -1.73 1.79 -6.23
CA PHE A 97 -1.54 0.37 -6.55
C PHE A 97 -0.30 0.09 -7.39
N ARG A 98 0.07 1.02 -8.27
CA ARG A 98 1.23 0.88 -9.15
C ARG A 98 2.56 0.86 -8.41
N THR A 99 2.57 1.24 -7.14
CA THR A 99 3.78 1.28 -6.31
C THR A 99 3.92 0.07 -5.41
N ALA A 100 3.01 -0.89 -5.48
CA ALA A 100 2.96 -2.03 -4.56
C ALA A 100 4.19 -2.95 -4.70
N PHE A 101 4.73 -3.36 -3.56
CA PHE A 101 5.82 -4.34 -3.48
C PHE A 101 5.74 -5.09 -2.16
N ILE A 102 6.41 -6.24 -2.10
CA ILE A 102 6.47 -7.04 -0.87
C ILE A 102 7.70 -6.63 -0.07
N ASP A 103 7.52 -6.38 1.23
CA ASP A 103 8.63 -6.04 2.13
C ASP A 103 9.51 -7.28 2.34
N PRO A 104 10.76 -7.29 1.83
CA PRO A 104 11.62 -8.45 1.95
C PRO A 104 12.20 -8.64 3.36
N PHE A 105 12.06 -7.64 4.23
CA PHE A 105 12.62 -7.67 5.58
C PHE A 105 11.59 -7.89 6.67
N ALA A 106 10.31 -7.94 6.33
CA ALA A 106 9.24 -8.14 7.31
C ALA A 106 9.16 -9.61 7.72
N GLU A 107 9.04 -9.85 9.03
CA GLU A 107 8.83 -11.20 9.56
C GLU A 107 7.44 -11.74 9.22
N VAL A 108 6.44 -10.87 9.25
CA VAL A 108 5.08 -11.19 8.84
C VAL A 108 4.91 -10.74 7.39
N PRO A 109 4.37 -11.60 6.50
CA PRO A 109 4.18 -11.21 5.10
C PRO A 109 3.41 -9.90 4.95
N THR A 110 4.05 -8.89 4.38
CA THR A 110 3.57 -7.51 4.32
C THR A 110 3.69 -6.97 2.90
N ILE A 111 2.60 -6.37 2.41
CA ILE A 111 2.60 -5.62 1.15
C ILE A 111 2.74 -4.12 1.46
N CYS A 112 3.60 -3.44 0.75
CA CYS A 112 3.85 -2.01 0.90
C CYS A 112 3.38 -1.26 -0.34
N MET A 113 2.80 -0.08 -0.13
CA MET A 113 2.40 0.81 -1.21
C MET A 113 2.67 2.26 -0.80
N LEU A 114 3.07 3.10 -1.74
CA LEU A 114 3.07 4.53 -1.52
C LEU A 114 1.63 5.02 -1.45
N ALA A 115 1.38 6.04 -0.66
CA ALA A 115 0.05 6.58 -0.46
C ALA A 115 0.05 8.10 -0.63
N SER A 116 -1.11 8.63 -1.01
CA SER A 116 -1.36 10.06 -1.12
C SER A 116 -2.44 10.46 -0.13
N PHE A 117 -2.44 11.72 0.28
CA PHE A 117 -3.46 12.29 1.17
C PHE A 117 -4.54 13.01 0.38
N PHE A 118 -5.77 12.86 0.83
CA PHE A 118 -6.93 13.55 0.26
C PHE A 118 -7.82 14.11 1.36
#